data_5255f7c6778c9beaab1cf8b170c2ac1d
#
_entry.id   5255f7c6778c9beaab1cf8b170c2ac1d
#
_cell.length_a   1.000
_cell.length_b   1.000
_cell.length_c   1.000
_cell.angle_alpha   90.00
_cell.angle_beta   90.00
_cell.angle_gamma   90.00
#
_symmetry.space_group_name_H-M   'P 1'
#
loop_
_entity.id
_entity.type
_entity.pdbx_description
1 polymer ?
#
loop_
_entity_poly.entity_id
_entity_poly.type
_entity_poly.pdbx_seq_one_letter_code
_entity_poly.pdbx_strand_id
1 'polypeptide(L)'
;MGLVRRIALLAVVFAVTISSPPANADDYPSRPVKIIVPFGAGGPTDVYTRAIGEELRKALHQPFVMENRPGAGTTIGTDFVAKSPPDGYTLLMVSGTQTVNETLYVHKQYQLMRDLVPVAPLIDTDLVLVVHPSVPAKNLEELLALARSKPGTINYGSSGPGSNYHMAGELLRNLAGVDIVHVPYKGSTGARNDILSGQIQMLFDSVPTMAPMIKAGLVRALGTTGKTRSPTLPDVPTIAEAGVPGFNATLWVGFMAPAATPQPIVDKLNREITRIVGQPAIKEAWEKTGATPITMTQTDFKVFMDGQVAKWANVIKANNIPPIN
;
A
#
# COMPACT_ATOMS: atom_id res chain seq x y z
N MET A 1 17.99 -3.05 -82.57
CA MET A 1 17.22 -1.82 -82.27
C MET A 1 15.98 -2.25 -81.50
N GLY A 2 16.00 -2.23 -80.19
CA GLY A 2 14.89 -2.68 -79.32
C GLY A 2 14.81 -1.79 -78.12
N LEU A 3 13.76 -0.96 -78.07
CA LEU A 3 13.49 0.03 -77.06
C LEU A 3 12.90 -0.67 -75.82
N VAL A 4 13.69 -0.81 -74.76
CA VAL A 4 13.23 -1.39 -73.49
C VAL A 4 12.53 -0.30 -72.66
N ARG A 5 11.20 -0.33 -72.66
CA ARG A 5 10.34 0.48 -71.77
C ARG A 5 10.45 0.00 -70.33
N ARG A 6 11.11 0.78 -69.48
CA ARG A 6 11.09 0.60 -68.00
C ARG A 6 9.80 1.19 -67.47
N ILE A 7 8.88 0.33 -66.99
CA ILE A 7 7.71 0.73 -66.21
C ILE A 7 8.17 0.77 -64.73
N ALA A 8 8.29 1.98 -64.19
CA ALA A 8 8.49 2.19 -62.76
C ALA A 8 7.13 2.06 -62.05
N LEU A 9 6.91 0.95 -61.31
CA LEU A 9 5.80 0.85 -60.41
C LEU A 9 6.12 1.65 -59.13
N LEU A 10 5.47 2.80 -58.95
CA LEU A 10 5.42 3.51 -57.66
C LEU A 10 4.45 2.78 -56.76
N ALA A 11 4.98 2.01 -55.83
CA ALA A 11 4.20 1.47 -54.70
C ALA A 11 3.97 2.62 -53.67
N VAL A 12 2.80 3.21 -53.71
CA VAL A 12 2.33 4.14 -52.67
C VAL A 12 1.91 3.28 -51.48
N VAL A 13 2.81 3.15 -50.50
CA VAL A 13 2.47 2.58 -49.20
C VAL A 13 1.61 3.61 -48.44
N PHE A 14 0.31 3.40 -48.45
CA PHE A 14 -0.65 4.13 -47.65
C PHE A 14 -0.51 3.63 -46.22
N ALA A 15 0.29 4.34 -45.42
CA ALA A 15 0.35 4.10 -43.97
C ALA A 15 -1.00 4.50 -43.35
N VAL A 16 -1.90 3.56 -43.20
CA VAL A 16 -3.12 3.73 -42.44
C VAL A 16 -2.69 3.84 -40.96
N THR A 17 -2.50 5.07 -40.51
CA THR A 17 -2.44 5.35 -39.06
C THR A 17 -3.81 5.02 -38.51
N ILE A 18 -3.93 3.85 -37.87
CA ILE A 18 -5.10 3.49 -37.06
C ILE A 18 -5.05 4.43 -35.86
N SER A 19 -5.62 5.62 -36.00
CA SER A 19 -5.95 6.46 -34.85
C SER A 19 -7.04 5.73 -34.10
N SER A 20 -6.67 5.06 -33.01
CA SER A 20 -7.66 4.59 -32.05
C SER A 20 -8.47 5.82 -31.62
N PRO A 21 -9.82 5.79 -31.73
CA PRO A 21 -10.63 6.91 -31.26
C PRO A 21 -10.26 7.19 -29.79
N PRO A 22 -10.23 8.46 -29.35
CA PRO A 22 -10.02 8.77 -27.94
C PRO A 22 -11.08 8.00 -27.15
N ALA A 23 -10.63 7.23 -26.15
CA ALA A 23 -11.53 6.47 -25.29
C ALA A 23 -12.52 7.47 -24.66
N ASN A 24 -13.78 7.37 -25.06
CA ASN A 24 -14.82 8.27 -24.58
C ASN A 24 -15.10 7.91 -23.13
N ALA A 25 -14.79 8.80 -22.19
CA ALA A 25 -15.00 8.54 -20.77
C ALA A 25 -16.47 8.27 -20.42
N ASP A 26 -17.39 8.68 -21.27
CA ASP A 26 -18.83 8.44 -21.07
C ASP A 26 -19.15 6.94 -21.13
N ASP A 27 -18.47 6.16 -21.98
CA ASP A 27 -18.67 4.72 -22.12
C ASP A 27 -17.77 3.88 -21.19
N TYR A 28 -16.88 4.50 -20.40
CA TYR A 28 -16.01 3.80 -19.46
C TYR A 28 -16.70 3.62 -18.10
N PRO A 29 -16.59 2.41 -17.47
CA PRO A 29 -16.12 1.16 -18.02
C PRO A 29 -17.22 0.43 -18.80
N SER A 30 -16.90 -0.12 -19.99
CA SER A 30 -17.81 -0.94 -20.81
C SER A 30 -17.58 -2.47 -20.64
N ARG A 31 -16.57 -2.85 -19.85
CA ARG A 31 -16.18 -4.22 -19.53
C ARG A 31 -15.57 -4.29 -18.13
N PRO A 32 -15.36 -5.49 -17.57
CA PRO A 32 -14.76 -5.64 -16.23
C PRO A 32 -13.40 -4.93 -16.09
N VAL A 33 -13.22 -4.24 -14.96
CA VAL A 33 -11.97 -3.57 -14.57
C VAL A 33 -11.22 -4.49 -13.60
N LYS A 34 -9.95 -4.73 -13.85
CA LYS A 34 -9.07 -5.50 -12.98
C LYS A 34 -8.35 -4.58 -12.00
N ILE A 35 -8.32 -4.96 -10.72
CA ILE A 35 -7.52 -4.30 -9.70
C ILE A 35 -6.46 -5.27 -9.19
N ILE A 36 -5.20 -4.96 -9.45
CA ILE A 36 -4.07 -5.74 -8.95
C ILE A 36 -3.79 -5.33 -7.50
N VAL A 37 -3.87 -6.30 -6.60
CA VAL A 37 -3.50 -6.18 -5.19
C VAL A 37 -2.14 -6.85 -5.02
N PRO A 38 -1.03 -6.10 -4.86
CA PRO A 38 0.32 -6.68 -4.83
C PRO A 38 0.69 -7.28 -3.48
N PHE A 39 -0.31 -7.73 -2.73
CA PHE A 39 -0.20 -8.41 -1.43
C PHE A 39 -0.99 -9.71 -1.42
N GLY A 40 -0.71 -10.57 -0.43
CA GLY A 40 -1.52 -11.76 -0.16
C GLY A 40 -2.95 -11.38 0.24
N ALA A 41 -3.89 -12.28 -0.06
CA ALA A 41 -5.30 -12.09 0.28
C ALA A 41 -5.55 -12.02 1.80
N GLY A 42 -6.61 -11.34 2.22
CA GLY A 42 -7.07 -11.26 3.61
C GLY A 42 -6.31 -10.26 4.49
N GLY A 43 -5.35 -9.53 3.95
CA GLY A 43 -4.75 -8.38 4.63
C GLY A 43 -5.62 -7.12 4.51
N PRO A 44 -5.34 -6.06 5.30
CA PRO A 44 -6.13 -4.82 5.25
C PRO A 44 -6.25 -4.23 3.84
N THR A 45 -5.14 -4.19 3.10
CA THR A 45 -5.12 -3.70 1.71
C THR A 45 -6.08 -4.44 0.80
N ASP A 46 -6.18 -5.77 0.94
CA ASP A 46 -7.10 -6.61 0.17
C ASP A 46 -8.56 -6.36 0.59
N VAL A 47 -8.81 -6.25 1.90
CA VAL A 47 -10.16 -6.03 2.44
C VAL A 47 -10.76 -4.70 1.96
N TYR A 48 -10.03 -3.59 2.10
CA TYR A 48 -10.51 -2.28 1.65
C TYR A 48 -10.63 -2.18 0.14
N THR A 49 -9.72 -2.85 -0.61
CA THR A 49 -9.80 -2.90 -2.07
C THR A 49 -11.06 -3.65 -2.53
N ARG A 50 -11.42 -4.76 -1.87
CA ARG A 50 -12.65 -5.50 -2.18
C ARG A 50 -13.91 -4.71 -1.83
N ALA A 51 -13.90 -4.03 -0.69
CA ALA A 51 -15.03 -3.20 -0.27
C ALA A 51 -15.31 -2.07 -1.28
N ILE A 52 -14.29 -1.31 -1.69
CA ILE A 52 -14.46 -0.24 -2.67
C ILE A 52 -14.79 -0.78 -4.07
N GLY A 53 -14.23 -1.93 -4.46
CA GLY A 53 -14.52 -2.55 -5.75
C GLY A 53 -15.98 -2.97 -5.88
N GLU A 54 -16.61 -3.45 -4.80
CA GLU A 54 -18.04 -3.75 -4.79
C GLU A 54 -18.91 -2.48 -4.92
N GLU A 55 -18.53 -1.40 -4.27
CA GLU A 55 -19.23 -0.12 -4.41
C GLU A 55 -19.05 0.50 -5.80
N LEU A 56 -17.85 0.39 -6.40
CA LEU A 56 -17.60 0.79 -7.78
C LEU A 56 -18.44 -0.05 -8.77
N ARG A 57 -18.60 -1.36 -8.53
CA ARG A 57 -19.44 -2.23 -9.33
C ARG A 57 -20.90 -1.74 -9.33
N LYS A 58 -21.40 -1.35 -8.16
CA LYS A 58 -22.78 -0.80 -8.03
C LYS A 58 -22.90 0.54 -8.75
N ALA A 59 -21.90 1.41 -8.62
CA ALA A 59 -21.93 2.76 -9.17
C ALA A 59 -21.74 2.82 -10.70
N LEU A 60 -20.86 1.95 -11.23
CA LEU A 60 -20.43 1.98 -12.63
C LEU A 60 -20.98 0.81 -13.47
N HIS A 61 -21.83 -0.05 -12.88
CA HIS A 61 -22.50 -1.17 -13.53
C HIS A 61 -21.57 -2.16 -14.26
N GLN A 62 -20.30 -2.22 -13.87
CA GLN A 62 -19.31 -3.16 -14.38
C GLN A 62 -18.54 -3.81 -13.23
N PRO A 63 -18.15 -5.09 -13.36
CA PRO A 63 -17.35 -5.77 -12.35
C PRO A 63 -15.99 -5.09 -12.13
N PHE A 64 -15.60 -4.92 -10.86
CA PHE A 64 -14.22 -4.61 -10.45
C PHE A 64 -13.62 -5.86 -9.81
N VAL A 65 -12.72 -6.53 -10.53
CA VAL A 65 -12.20 -7.85 -10.16
C VAL A 65 -10.81 -7.72 -9.53
N MET A 66 -10.66 -8.15 -8.26
CA MET A 66 -9.39 -8.12 -7.54
C MET A 66 -8.58 -9.36 -7.87
N GLU A 67 -7.31 -9.13 -8.23
CA GLU A 67 -6.32 -10.16 -8.46
C GLU A 67 -5.10 -9.95 -7.53
N ASN A 68 -4.88 -10.87 -6.59
CA ASN A 68 -3.72 -10.80 -5.71
C ASN A 68 -2.46 -11.27 -6.46
N ARG A 69 -1.44 -10.39 -6.58
CA ARG A 69 -0.13 -10.68 -7.17
C ARG A 69 1.00 -10.28 -6.22
N PRO A 70 1.20 -11.04 -5.13
CA PRO A 70 2.28 -10.77 -4.17
C PRO A 70 3.64 -11.14 -4.75
N GLY A 71 4.70 -10.62 -4.11
CA GLY A 71 6.06 -11.02 -4.37
C GLY A 71 7.02 -9.85 -4.49
N ALA A 72 8.30 -10.10 -4.16
CA ALA A 72 9.40 -9.14 -4.16
C ALA A 72 9.01 -7.77 -3.57
N GLY A 73 8.42 -7.76 -2.36
CA GLY A 73 7.98 -6.53 -1.70
C GLY A 73 6.98 -5.70 -2.51
N THR A 74 6.07 -6.32 -3.26
CA THR A 74 5.07 -5.71 -4.15
C THR A 74 5.55 -5.37 -5.56
N THR A 75 6.84 -5.45 -5.86
CA THR A 75 7.38 -5.02 -7.16
C THR A 75 6.81 -5.84 -8.32
N ILE A 76 6.50 -7.15 -8.13
CA ILE A 76 5.91 -8.00 -9.18
C ILE A 76 4.54 -7.47 -9.63
N GLY A 77 3.63 -7.20 -8.69
CA GLY A 77 2.30 -6.70 -9.01
C GLY A 77 2.33 -5.27 -9.57
N THR A 78 3.22 -4.44 -9.04
CA THR A 78 3.38 -3.05 -9.50
C THR A 78 3.94 -2.99 -10.93
N ASP A 79 5.00 -3.78 -11.23
CA ASP A 79 5.58 -3.88 -12.58
C ASP A 79 4.56 -4.37 -13.60
N PHE A 80 3.74 -5.35 -13.22
CA PHE A 80 2.66 -5.84 -14.09
C PHE A 80 1.71 -4.71 -14.50
N VAL A 81 1.26 -3.87 -13.56
CA VAL A 81 0.37 -2.76 -13.88
C VAL A 81 1.09 -1.65 -14.67
N ALA A 82 2.33 -1.33 -14.32
CA ALA A 82 3.12 -0.33 -15.02
C ALA A 82 3.28 -0.66 -16.53
N LYS A 83 3.28 -1.95 -16.87
CA LYS A 83 3.38 -2.46 -18.25
C LYS A 83 2.02 -2.80 -18.90
N SER A 84 0.92 -2.63 -18.18
CA SER A 84 -0.41 -2.90 -18.70
C SER A 84 -0.86 -1.82 -19.69
N PRO A 85 -1.80 -2.12 -20.61
CA PRO A 85 -2.39 -1.11 -21.49
C PRO A 85 -2.95 0.08 -20.69
N PRO A 86 -2.69 1.32 -21.12
CA PRO A 86 -3.14 2.52 -20.41
C PRO A 86 -4.59 2.89 -20.79
N ASP A 87 -5.51 1.94 -20.65
CA ASP A 87 -6.92 2.06 -21.05
C ASP A 87 -7.88 2.16 -19.86
N GLY A 88 -7.33 2.20 -18.62
CA GLY A 88 -8.10 2.27 -17.38
C GLY A 88 -8.66 0.93 -16.89
N TYR A 89 -8.50 -0.18 -17.63
CA TYR A 89 -9.05 -1.49 -17.25
C TYR A 89 -8.12 -2.34 -16.40
N THR A 90 -6.92 -1.83 -16.08
CA THR A 90 -6.03 -2.44 -15.09
C THR A 90 -5.55 -1.36 -14.12
N LEU A 91 -5.94 -1.47 -12.87
CA LEU A 91 -5.58 -0.56 -11.80
C LEU A 91 -4.62 -1.25 -10.82
N LEU A 92 -3.78 -0.48 -10.16
CA LEU A 92 -2.94 -0.91 -9.05
C LEU A 92 -3.55 -0.45 -7.74
N MET A 93 -3.73 -1.37 -6.78
CA MET A 93 -3.82 -0.98 -5.39
C MET A 93 -2.42 -0.56 -4.91
N VAL A 94 -2.30 0.66 -4.44
CA VAL A 94 -1.06 1.27 -3.95
C VAL A 94 -1.15 1.54 -2.45
N SER A 95 -0.01 1.47 -1.78
CA SER A 95 0.15 1.80 -0.36
C SER A 95 1.51 2.46 -0.11
N GLY A 96 1.83 2.79 1.12
CA GLY A 96 3.15 3.29 1.50
C GLY A 96 4.32 2.39 1.07
N THR A 97 4.09 1.08 0.92
CA THR A 97 5.12 0.13 0.47
C THR A 97 5.72 0.49 -0.89
N GLN A 98 4.89 0.88 -1.87
CA GLN A 98 5.40 1.24 -3.19
C GLN A 98 6.22 2.54 -3.15
N THR A 99 5.89 3.48 -2.27
CA THR A 99 6.69 4.71 -2.10
C THR A 99 8.01 4.44 -1.40
N VAL A 100 8.05 3.49 -0.45
CA VAL A 100 9.29 2.98 0.16
C VAL A 100 10.19 2.32 -0.89
N ASN A 101 9.59 1.52 -1.78
CA ASN A 101 10.32 0.76 -2.80
C ASN A 101 11.02 1.65 -3.83
N GLU A 102 10.60 2.92 -3.98
CA GLU A 102 11.32 3.86 -4.85
C GLU A 102 12.79 4.03 -4.46
N THR A 103 13.08 3.93 -3.17
CA THR A 103 14.45 4.03 -2.64
C THR A 103 15.03 2.68 -2.21
N LEU A 104 14.20 1.79 -1.67
CA LEU A 104 14.66 0.55 -1.04
C LEU A 104 15.07 -0.53 -2.06
N TYR A 105 14.35 -0.63 -3.20
CA TYR A 105 14.63 -1.65 -4.25
C TYR A 105 15.44 -1.03 -5.38
N VAL A 106 16.70 -1.47 -5.54
CA VAL A 106 17.65 -0.92 -6.53
C VAL A 106 17.31 -1.40 -7.95
N HIS A 107 16.92 -2.66 -8.11
CA HIS A 107 16.72 -3.31 -9.42
C HIS A 107 15.24 -3.55 -9.77
N LYS A 108 14.37 -2.54 -9.59
CA LYS A 108 12.99 -2.63 -10.08
C LYS A 108 12.88 -2.18 -11.55
N GLN A 109 11.92 -2.76 -12.27
CA GLN A 109 11.73 -2.54 -13.71
C GLN A 109 10.78 -1.36 -14.01
N TYR A 110 10.38 -0.60 -12.99
CA TYR A 110 9.48 0.57 -13.08
C TYR A 110 9.96 1.70 -12.18
N GLN A 111 9.47 2.89 -12.44
CA GLN A 111 9.54 4.04 -11.53
C GLN A 111 8.10 4.47 -11.21
N LEU A 112 7.73 4.47 -9.93
CA LEU A 112 6.35 4.59 -9.49
C LEU A 112 5.64 5.80 -10.11
N MET A 113 6.21 6.99 -9.95
CA MET A 113 5.58 8.25 -10.36
C MET A 113 5.82 8.61 -11.84
N ARG A 114 6.66 7.86 -12.57
CA ARG A 114 6.86 7.99 -14.02
C ARG A 114 5.90 7.09 -14.80
N ASP A 115 5.79 5.83 -14.35
CA ASP A 115 5.12 4.77 -15.12
C ASP A 115 3.66 4.56 -14.67
N LEU A 116 3.28 5.19 -13.54
CA LEU A 116 1.93 5.13 -12.98
C LEU A 116 1.43 6.52 -12.61
N VAL A 117 0.13 6.75 -12.75
CA VAL A 117 -0.55 7.99 -12.36
C VAL A 117 -1.45 7.71 -11.15
N PRO A 118 -1.38 8.52 -10.08
CA PRO A 118 -2.32 8.45 -8.96
C PRO A 118 -3.75 8.66 -9.41
N VAL A 119 -4.68 7.85 -8.90
CA VAL A 119 -6.13 7.96 -9.17
C VAL A 119 -6.84 8.55 -7.96
N ALA A 120 -6.87 7.85 -6.84
CA ALA A 120 -7.52 8.32 -5.61
C ALA A 120 -6.99 7.57 -4.38
N PRO A 121 -6.90 8.23 -3.20
CA PRO A 121 -6.74 7.54 -1.92
C PRO A 121 -8.06 6.90 -1.47
N LEU A 122 -7.98 5.97 -0.52
CA LEU A 122 -9.13 5.32 0.10
C LEU A 122 -9.18 5.58 1.60
N ILE A 123 -8.14 5.13 2.31
CA ILE A 123 -8.04 5.16 3.78
C ILE A 123 -6.63 5.49 4.24
N ASP A 124 -6.55 6.01 5.46
CA ASP A 124 -5.39 5.97 6.33
C ASP A 124 -5.76 5.23 7.63
N THR A 125 -4.86 4.47 8.19
CA THR A 125 -5.06 3.80 9.46
C THR A 125 -3.76 3.66 10.23
N ASP A 126 -3.87 3.76 11.54
CA ASP A 126 -2.74 3.49 12.41
C ASP A 126 -2.39 2.02 12.41
N LEU A 127 -1.11 1.75 12.60
CA LEU A 127 -0.64 0.46 13.06
C LEU A 127 -0.66 0.45 14.58
N VAL A 128 -0.65 -0.76 15.13
CA VAL A 128 -0.42 -1.00 16.55
C VAL A 128 0.74 -1.97 16.71
N LEU A 129 1.65 -1.62 17.61
CA LEU A 129 2.68 -2.52 18.09
C LEU A 129 2.07 -3.46 19.11
N VAL A 130 2.10 -4.74 18.81
CA VAL A 130 1.65 -5.80 19.73
C VAL A 130 2.77 -6.77 20.04
N VAL A 131 2.68 -7.39 21.21
CA VAL A 131 3.56 -8.50 21.62
C VAL A 131 2.73 -9.71 21.99
N HIS A 132 3.31 -10.92 21.85
CA HIS A 132 2.73 -12.13 22.39
C HIS A 132 2.68 -12.06 23.93
N PRO A 133 1.64 -12.57 24.60
CA PRO A 133 1.50 -12.49 26.07
C PRO A 133 2.67 -13.08 26.86
N SER A 134 3.43 -14.02 26.31
CA SER A 134 4.63 -14.61 26.95
C SER A 134 5.83 -13.66 27.01
N VAL A 135 5.81 -12.55 26.25
CA VAL A 135 6.88 -11.55 26.31
C VAL A 135 6.76 -10.81 27.64
N PRO A 136 7.82 -10.78 28.47
CA PRO A 136 7.79 -10.16 29.80
C PRO A 136 7.93 -8.62 29.68
N ALA A 137 7.01 -7.99 28.95
CA ALA A 137 6.91 -6.54 28.77
C ALA A 137 5.43 -6.13 28.77
N LYS A 138 5.05 -5.23 29.67
CA LYS A 138 3.68 -4.74 29.85
C LYS A 138 3.43 -3.42 29.10
N ASN A 139 4.48 -2.72 28.77
CA ASN A 139 4.48 -1.42 28.08
C ASN A 139 5.68 -1.34 27.13
N LEU A 140 5.77 -0.25 26.35
CA LEU A 140 6.85 -0.06 25.38
C LEU A 140 8.22 0.10 26.07
N GLU A 141 8.29 0.79 27.19
CA GLU A 141 9.54 0.99 27.93
C GLU A 141 10.16 -0.35 28.35
N GLU A 142 9.35 -1.26 28.92
CA GLU A 142 9.79 -2.60 29.29
C GLU A 142 10.23 -3.44 28.08
N LEU A 143 9.54 -3.32 26.92
CA LEU A 143 9.96 -4.00 25.69
C LEU A 143 11.33 -3.48 25.21
N LEU A 144 11.53 -2.17 25.22
CA LEU A 144 12.79 -1.56 24.79
C LEU A 144 13.93 -1.92 25.76
N ALA A 145 13.65 -1.96 27.08
CA ALA A 145 14.61 -2.42 28.07
C ALA A 145 15.00 -3.90 27.85
N LEU A 146 14.03 -4.77 27.57
CA LEU A 146 14.26 -6.17 27.23
C LEU A 146 15.13 -6.29 25.96
N ALA A 147 14.80 -5.57 24.90
CA ALA A 147 15.56 -5.59 23.65
C ALA A 147 17.01 -5.09 23.82
N ARG A 148 17.24 -4.09 24.68
CA ARG A 148 18.60 -3.62 25.02
C ARG A 148 19.38 -4.63 25.86
N SER A 149 18.72 -5.32 26.80
CA SER A 149 19.37 -6.31 27.67
C SER A 149 19.70 -7.61 26.93
N LYS A 150 18.97 -7.93 25.87
CA LYS A 150 19.12 -9.16 25.06
C LYS A 150 19.05 -8.82 23.56
N PRO A 151 20.07 -8.17 23.00
CA PRO A 151 20.10 -7.78 21.58
C PRO A 151 19.85 -8.99 20.65
N GLY A 152 19.11 -8.79 19.56
CA GLY A 152 18.84 -9.81 18.56
C GLY A 152 17.88 -10.93 18.98
N THR A 153 17.24 -10.86 20.17
CA THR A 153 16.33 -11.91 20.64
C THR A 153 14.85 -11.62 20.38
N ILE A 154 14.50 -10.39 20.05
CA ILE A 154 13.12 -10.01 19.74
C ILE A 154 12.93 -10.08 18.23
N ASN A 155 12.15 -11.07 17.78
CA ASN A 155 11.77 -11.20 16.38
C ASN A 155 10.46 -10.43 16.11
N TYR A 156 10.43 -9.64 15.03
CA TYR A 156 9.22 -8.98 14.59
C TYR A 156 8.80 -9.41 13.19
N GLY A 157 7.51 -9.67 13.01
CA GLY A 157 6.93 -10.05 11.74
C GLY A 157 6.57 -8.86 10.87
N SER A 158 6.53 -9.06 9.55
CA SER A 158 5.97 -8.10 8.59
C SER A 158 5.29 -8.78 7.42
N SER A 159 4.58 -8.02 6.59
CA SER A 159 4.01 -8.51 5.33
C SER A 159 5.02 -8.60 4.18
N GLY A 160 6.30 -8.51 4.48
CA GLY A 160 7.43 -8.61 3.55
C GLY A 160 8.34 -7.39 3.58
N PRO A 161 9.53 -7.49 2.98
CA PRO A 161 10.50 -6.40 2.93
C PRO A 161 9.91 -5.14 2.30
N GLY A 162 10.20 -3.95 2.87
CA GLY A 162 9.67 -2.66 2.43
C GLY A 162 8.21 -2.39 2.77
N SER A 163 7.49 -3.36 3.36
CA SER A 163 6.11 -3.12 3.80
C SER A 163 6.04 -2.09 4.93
N ASN A 164 4.89 -1.42 5.09
CA ASN A 164 4.67 -0.48 6.19
C ASN A 164 4.99 -1.10 7.56
N TYR A 165 4.72 -2.39 7.73
CA TYR A 165 5.01 -3.13 8.97
C TYR A 165 6.51 -3.33 9.20
N HIS A 166 7.25 -3.68 8.14
CA HIS A 166 8.72 -3.72 8.17
C HIS A 166 9.30 -2.35 8.52
N MET A 167 8.87 -1.31 7.80
CA MET A 167 9.37 0.05 7.99
C MET A 167 9.05 0.62 9.37
N ALA A 168 7.92 0.26 9.96
CA ALA A 168 7.59 0.61 11.35
C ALA A 168 8.56 -0.05 12.34
N GLY A 169 8.92 -1.32 12.12
CA GLY A 169 9.94 -2.04 12.90
C GLY A 169 11.31 -1.39 12.78
N GLU A 170 11.75 -1.08 11.56
CA GLU A 170 13.03 -0.43 11.30
C GLU A 170 13.09 0.99 11.90
N LEU A 171 11.99 1.74 11.82
CA LEU A 171 11.90 3.06 12.44
C LEU A 171 12.01 2.95 13.97
N LEU A 172 11.34 1.96 14.58
CA LEU A 172 11.46 1.70 16.03
C LEU A 172 12.89 1.32 16.38
N ARG A 173 13.50 0.37 15.64
CA ARG A 173 14.87 -0.09 15.85
C ARG A 173 15.85 1.09 15.89
N ASN A 174 15.70 2.00 14.97
CA ASN A 174 16.59 3.14 14.84
C ASN A 174 16.32 4.22 15.92
N LEU A 175 15.07 4.71 16.03
CA LEU A 175 14.75 5.80 16.97
C LEU A 175 14.96 5.41 18.44
N ALA A 176 14.73 4.14 18.79
CA ALA A 176 14.92 3.64 20.15
C ALA A 176 16.32 3.06 20.41
N GLY A 177 17.16 2.90 19.39
CA GLY A 177 18.51 2.33 19.50
C GLY A 177 18.49 0.89 20.03
N VAL A 178 17.61 0.03 19.47
CA VAL A 178 17.43 -1.37 19.88
C VAL A 178 17.75 -2.32 18.74
N ASP A 179 18.25 -3.53 19.07
CA ASP A 179 18.49 -4.59 18.10
C ASP A 179 17.35 -5.60 18.12
N ILE A 180 16.48 -5.52 17.11
CA ILE A 180 15.33 -6.42 16.88
C ILE A 180 15.46 -7.03 15.48
N VAL A 181 15.01 -8.28 15.31
CA VAL A 181 15.25 -9.07 14.10
C VAL A 181 13.99 -9.14 13.25
N HIS A 182 14.11 -8.77 11.99
CA HIS A 182 13.00 -8.83 11.01
C HIS A 182 12.77 -10.25 10.50
N VAL A 183 11.51 -10.72 10.56
CA VAL A 183 11.02 -11.97 9.96
C VAL A 183 10.01 -11.65 8.87
N PRO A 184 10.39 -11.76 7.58
CA PRO A 184 9.49 -11.42 6.48
C PRO A 184 8.51 -12.53 6.15
N TYR A 185 7.24 -12.17 5.90
CA TYR A 185 6.18 -13.05 5.40
C TYR A 185 5.68 -12.57 4.02
N LYS A 186 5.01 -13.45 3.26
CA LYS A 186 4.39 -13.09 1.97
C LYS A 186 3.10 -12.24 2.11
N GLY A 187 2.73 -11.89 3.33
CA GLY A 187 1.54 -11.11 3.70
C GLY A 187 1.35 -11.13 5.21
N SER A 188 0.53 -10.23 5.76
CA SER A 188 0.35 -10.09 7.21
C SER A 188 -0.33 -11.29 7.89
N THR A 189 -1.09 -12.11 7.14
CA THR A 189 -1.80 -13.27 7.70
C THR A 189 -0.84 -14.29 8.32
N GLY A 190 0.28 -14.60 7.66
CA GLY A 190 1.31 -15.50 8.21
C GLY A 190 1.94 -14.94 9.49
N ALA A 191 2.33 -13.67 9.47
CA ALA A 191 2.88 -12.99 10.64
C ALA A 191 1.89 -12.97 11.83
N ARG A 192 0.59 -12.78 11.56
CA ARG A 192 -0.46 -12.85 12.60
C ARG A 192 -0.59 -14.23 13.21
N ASN A 193 -0.58 -15.28 12.41
CA ASN A 193 -0.62 -16.64 12.95
C ASN A 193 0.57 -16.91 13.86
N ASP A 194 1.76 -16.44 13.49
CA ASP A 194 2.99 -16.65 14.22
C ASP A 194 3.09 -15.81 15.50
N ILE A 195 2.55 -14.58 15.53
CA ILE A 195 2.44 -13.84 16.78
C ILE A 195 1.45 -14.48 17.75
N LEU A 196 0.32 -15.00 17.24
CA LEU A 196 -0.69 -15.67 18.06
C LEU A 196 -0.19 -16.99 18.65
N SER A 197 0.70 -17.69 17.96
CA SER A 197 1.33 -18.94 18.43
C SER A 197 2.63 -18.73 19.21
N GLY A 198 3.12 -17.47 19.32
CA GLY A 198 4.35 -17.14 20.04
C GLY A 198 5.65 -17.44 19.29
N GLN A 199 5.57 -17.76 17.99
CA GLN A 199 6.76 -18.00 17.15
C GLN A 199 7.57 -16.72 16.91
N ILE A 200 6.89 -15.56 16.87
CA ILE A 200 7.52 -14.23 16.88
C ILE A 200 7.07 -13.48 18.14
N GLN A 201 7.91 -12.55 18.62
CA GLN A 201 7.71 -11.86 19.88
C GLN A 201 6.88 -10.60 19.72
N MET A 202 7.00 -9.90 18.58
CA MET A 202 6.28 -8.66 18.32
C MET A 202 5.82 -8.55 16.86
N LEU A 203 4.84 -7.69 16.64
CA LEU A 203 4.28 -7.41 15.33
C LEU A 203 3.77 -5.97 15.28
N PHE A 204 4.04 -5.28 14.17
CA PHE A 204 3.24 -4.14 13.75
C PHE A 204 2.15 -4.64 12.79
N ASP A 205 0.89 -4.34 13.08
CA ASP A 205 -0.20 -4.58 12.12
C ASP A 205 -1.27 -3.48 12.27
N SER A 206 -2.23 -3.42 11.38
CA SER A 206 -3.25 -2.38 11.39
C SER A 206 -4.17 -2.49 12.61
N VAL A 207 -4.55 -1.35 13.18
CA VAL A 207 -5.50 -1.30 14.31
C VAL A 207 -6.79 -2.06 14.00
N PRO A 208 -7.45 -1.89 12.82
CA PRO A 208 -8.67 -2.63 12.51
C PRO A 208 -8.53 -4.14 12.64
N THR A 209 -7.39 -4.68 12.22
CA THR A 209 -7.13 -6.11 12.25
C THR A 209 -6.83 -6.62 13.65
N MET A 210 -6.06 -5.85 14.44
CA MET A 210 -5.56 -6.31 15.73
C MET A 210 -6.50 -6.00 16.90
N ALA A 211 -7.37 -5.01 16.79
CA ALA A 211 -8.26 -4.62 17.89
C ALA A 211 -9.11 -5.78 18.46
N PRO A 212 -9.70 -6.68 17.65
CA PRO A 212 -10.40 -7.84 18.18
C PRO A 212 -9.48 -8.80 19.00
N MET A 213 -8.25 -9.00 18.53
CA MET A 213 -7.26 -9.89 19.18
C MET A 213 -6.74 -9.29 20.48
N ILE A 214 -6.54 -7.96 20.51
CA ILE A 214 -6.17 -7.21 21.71
C ILE A 214 -7.28 -7.32 22.76
N LYS A 215 -8.55 -7.06 22.35
CA LYS A 215 -9.72 -7.19 23.23
C LYS A 215 -9.91 -8.61 23.79
N ALA A 216 -9.56 -9.62 23.01
CA ALA A 216 -9.60 -11.03 23.45
C ALA A 216 -8.39 -11.44 24.32
N GLY A 217 -7.41 -10.56 24.55
CA GLY A 217 -6.20 -10.84 25.32
C GLY A 217 -5.22 -11.80 24.64
N LEU A 218 -5.40 -12.06 23.34
CA LEU A 218 -4.52 -12.95 22.55
C LEU A 218 -3.16 -12.32 22.26
N VAL A 219 -3.09 -11.01 22.25
CA VAL A 219 -1.88 -10.20 22.14
C VAL A 219 -2.00 -8.98 23.06
N ARG A 220 -0.86 -8.39 23.43
CA ARG A 220 -0.81 -7.16 24.21
C ARG A 220 -0.38 -5.99 23.34
N ALA A 221 -1.20 -4.91 23.29
CA ALA A 221 -0.85 -3.67 22.63
C ALA A 221 0.10 -2.84 23.49
N LEU A 222 1.16 -2.30 22.90
CA LEU A 222 2.15 -1.46 23.59
C LEU A 222 2.18 0.00 23.09
N GLY A 223 1.66 0.26 21.88
CA GLY A 223 1.58 1.60 21.34
C GLY A 223 0.99 1.63 19.92
N THR A 224 0.31 2.72 19.57
CA THR A 224 -0.18 3.02 18.22
C THR A 224 0.79 3.93 17.47
N THR A 225 0.77 3.89 16.14
CA THR A 225 1.79 4.55 15.31
C THR A 225 1.40 5.94 14.82
N GLY A 226 0.18 6.37 15.10
CA GLY A 226 -0.34 7.67 14.72
C GLY A 226 0.23 8.83 15.55
N LYS A 227 -0.11 10.03 15.13
CA LYS A 227 0.24 11.26 15.88
C LYS A 227 -0.59 11.44 17.13
N THR A 228 -1.80 10.88 17.14
CA THR A 228 -2.77 10.90 18.25
C THR A 228 -3.21 9.47 18.53
N ARG A 229 -3.76 9.23 19.72
CA ARG A 229 -4.30 7.91 20.08
C ARG A 229 -5.42 7.48 19.15
N SER A 230 -5.45 6.20 18.83
CA SER A 230 -6.51 5.62 18.01
C SER A 230 -7.85 5.64 18.77
N PRO A 231 -8.94 6.13 18.17
CA PRO A 231 -10.27 6.06 18.78
C PRO A 231 -10.73 4.62 19.09
N THR A 232 -10.25 3.65 18.35
CA THR A 232 -10.56 2.21 18.55
C THR A 232 -9.82 1.62 19.75
N LEU A 233 -8.67 2.21 20.12
CA LEU A 233 -7.81 1.78 21.23
C LEU A 233 -7.40 2.99 22.11
N PRO A 234 -8.37 3.69 22.75
CA PRO A 234 -8.10 4.96 23.43
C PRO A 234 -7.14 4.84 24.62
N ASP A 235 -7.09 3.65 25.25
CA ASP A 235 -6.22 3.38 26.39
C ASP A 235 -4.78 3.05 25.97
N VAL A 236 -4.54 2.78 24.68
CA VAL A 236 -3.21 2.49 24.16
C VAL A 236 -2.53 3.80 23.76
N PRO A 237 -1.39 4.17 24.37
CA PRO A 237 -0.66 5.39 24.01
C PRO A 237 -0.13 5.32 22.60
N THR A 238 0.22 6.47 22.01
CA THR A 238 1.05 6.44 20.79
C THR A 238 2.48 6.04 21.17
N ILE A 239 3.22 5.46 20.22
CA ILE A 239 4.64 5.12 20.41
C ILE A 239 5.45 6.38 20.77
N ALA A 240 5.08 7.53 20.21
CA ALA A 240 5.70 8.80 20.55
C ALA A 240 5.46 9.21 22.02
N GLU A 241 4.21 9.08 22.51
CA GLU A 241 3.86 9.30 23.93
C GLU A 241 4.55 8.28 24.86
N ALA A 242 4.73 7.06 24.40
CA ALA A 242 5.34 5.96 25.15
C ALA A 242 6.88 5.98 25.18
N GLY A 243 7.51 7.08 24.76
CA GLY A 243 8.95 7.32 24.95
C GLY A 243 9.81 7.22 23.68
N VAL A 244 9.21 7.19 22.47
CA VAL A 244 9.96 7.24 21.20
C VAL A 244 9.50 8.47 20.40
N PRO A 245 9.95 9.68 20.76
CA PRO A 245 9.52 10.92 20.11
C PRO A 245 9.89 10.91 18.62
N GLY A 246 9.02 11.47 17.79
CA GLY A 246 9.19 11.51 16.34
C GLY A 246 8.73 10.24 15.61
N PHE A 247 8.32 9.20 16.33
CA PHE A 247 7.76 8.00 15.69
C PHE A 247 6.41 8.34 15.04
N ASN A 248 6.30 8.07 13.74
CA ASN A 248 5.06 8.15 12.99
C ASN A 248 5.13 7.23 11.77
N ALA A 249 4.27 6.23 11.70
CA ALA A 249 4.17 5.29 10.58
C ALA A 249 2.73 4.80 10.43
N THR A 250 2.01 5.31 9.43
CA THR A 250 0.63 4.88 9.15
C THR A 250 0.56 4.01 7.90
N LEU A 251 -0.52 3.26 7.77
CA LEU A 251 -0.85 2.50 6.57
C LEU A 251 -1.95 3.25 5.82
N TRP A 252 -1.66 3.67 4.62
CA TRP A 252 -2.66 4.23 3.70
C TRP A 252 -2.81 3.35 2.46
N VAL A 253 -3.96 3.41 1.84
CA VAL A 253 -4.32 2.66 0.63
C VAL A 253 -4.93 3.61 -0.39
N GLY A 254 -4.62 3.41 -1.65
CA GLY A 254 -5.18 4.14 -2.78
C GLY A 254 -5.09 3.34 -4.08
N PHE A 255 -5.46 3.98 -5.18
CA PHE A 255 -5.35 3.41 -6.52
C PHE A 255 -4.48 4.25 -7.42
N MET A 256 -3.75 3.55 -8.30
CA MET A 256 -3.02 4.12 -9.43
C MET A 256 -3.42 3.41 -10.73
N ALA A 257 -3.18 4.07 -11.86
CA ALA A 257 -3.33 3.52 -13.20
C ALA A 257 -2.01 3.65 -13.98
N PRO A 258 -1.81 2.96 -15.12
CA PRO A 258 -0.68 3.24 -16.03
C PRO A 258 -0.62 4.71 -16.42
N ALA A 259 0.59 5.29 -16.50
CA ALA A 259 0.78 6.75 -16.62
C ALA A 259 0.11 7.39 -17.84
N ALA A 260 0.02 6.66 -18.96
CA ALA A 260 -0.61 7.14 -20.19
C ALA A 260 -2.14 6.90 -20.23
N THR A 261 -2.77 6.51 -19.11
CA THR A 261 -4.24 6.39 -19.03
C THR A 261 -4.90 7.75 -19.32
N PRO A 262 -5.90 7.81 -20.24
CA PRO A 262 -6.55 9.07 -20.59
C PRO A 262 -7.08 9.81 -19.36
N GLN A 263 -6.77 11.10 -19.27
CA GLN A 263 -7.16 11.92 -18.11
C GLN A 263 -8.66 11.88 -17.81
N PRO A 264 -9.60 11.88 -18.80
CA PRO A 264 -11.02 11.76 -18.49
C PRO A 264 -11.41 10.47 -17.76
N ILE A 265 -10.68 9.36 -17.99
CA ILE A 265 -10.88 8.09 -17.26
C ILE A 265 -10.37 8.20 -15.82
N VAL A 266 -9.18 8.81 -15.64
CA VAL A 266 -8.61 9.05 -14.30
C VAL A 266 -9.54 9.94 -13.48
N ASP A 267 -10.05 11.02 -14.08
CA ASP A 267 -10.98 11.96 -13.44
C ASP A 267 -12.31 11.29 -13.06
N LYS A 268 -12.84 10.43 -13.94
CA LYS A 268 -14.08 9.67 -13.67
C LYS A 268 -13.86 8.72 -12.47
N LEU A 269 -12.76 7.97 -12.47
CA LEU A 269 -12.42 7.08 -11.37
C LEU A 269 -12.19 7.86 -10.07
N ASN A 270 -11.42 8.96 -10.09
CA ASN A 270 -11.20 9.79 -8.91
C ASN A 270 -12.53 10.30 -8.33
N ARG A 271 -13.39 10.87 -9.17
CA ARG A 271 -14.69 11.40 -8.76
C ARG A 271 -15.57 10.33 -8.12
N GLU A 272 -15.68 9.15 -8.75
CA GLU A 272 -16.53 8.08 -8.22
C GLU A 272 -15.96 7.49 -6.92
N ILE A 273 -14.65 7.24 -6.84
CA ILE A 273 -14.01 6.75 -5.62
C ILE A 273 -14.18 7.77 -4.49
N THR A 274 -13.89 9.05 -4.73
CA THR A 274 -14.05 10.12 -3.74
C THR A 274 -15.50 10.24 -3.26
N ARG A 275 -16.46 10.15 -4.17
CA ARG A 275 -17.89 10.14 -3.84
C ARG A 275 -18.28 8.95 -2.95
N ILE A 276 -17.82 7.76 -3.30
CA ILE A 276 -18.11 6.53 -2.53
C ILE A 276 -17.46 6.61 -1.14
N VAL A 277 -16.18 6.91 -1.07
CA VAL A 277 -15.43 7.03 0.20
C VAL A 277 -16.03 8.12 1.10
N GLY A 278 -16.58 9.18 0.48
CA GLY A 278 -17.27 10.29 1.18
C GLY A 278 -18.65 9.95 1.74
N GLN A 279 -19.27 8.80 1.38
CA GLN A 279 -20.60 8.43 1.85
C GLN A 279 -20.62 8.19 3.37
N PRO A 280 -21.65 8.70 4.10
CA PRO A 280 -21.74 8.52 5.55
C PRO A 280 -21.64 7.06 5.99
N ALA A 281 -22.33 6.15 5.28
CA ALA A 281 -22.32 4.72 5.61
C ALA A 281 -20.94 4.08 5.49
N ILE A 282 -20.14 4.46 4.47
CA ILE A 282 -18.78 3.96 4.27
C ILE A 282 -17.85 4.54 5.34
N LYS A 283 -17.97 5.86 5.60
CA LYS A 283 -17.20 6.53 6.66
C LYS A 283 -17.43 5.86 8.01
N GLU A 284 -18.69 5.75 8.42
CA GLU A 284 -19.05 5.15 9.69
C GLU A 284 -18.58 3.69 9.82
N ALA A 285 -18.73 2.89 8.74
CA ALA A 285 -18.30 1.50 8.74
C ALA A 285 -16.77 1.36 8.88
N TRP A 286 -16.00 2.22 8.21
CA TRP A 286 -14.54 2.17 8.28
C TRP A 286 -13.99 2.77 9.56
N GLU A 287 -14.53 3.92 10.03
CA GLU A 287 -14.15 4.56 11.29
C GLU A 287 -14.40 3.64 12.50
N LYS A 288 -15.49 2.86 12.51
CA LYS A 288 -15.76 1.86 13.54
C LYS A 288 -14.65 0.79 13.64
N THR A 289 -13.94 0.54 12.56
CA THR A 289 -12.81 -0.39 12.54
C THR A 289 -11.46 0.29 12.81
N GLY A 290 -11.42 1.62 12.90
CA GLY A 290 -10.20 2.39 13.15
C GLY A 290 -9.45 2.80 11.86
N ALA A 291 -10.14 2.78 10.73
CA ALA A 291 -9.63 3.33 9.48
C ALA A 291 -10.28 4.68 9.20
N THR A 292 -9.48 5.66 8.84
CA THR A 292 -9.95 7.01 8.48
C THR A 292 -10.10 7.11 6.95
N PRO A 293 -11.30 7.29 6.43
CA PRO A 293 -11.50 7.54 5.01
C PRO A 293 -10.79 8.81 4.54
N ILE A 294 -10.12 8.74 3.39
CA ILE A 294 -9.43 9.89 2.79
C ILE A 294 -10.05 10.22 1.44
N THR A 295 -10.37 11.48 1.24
CA THR A 295 -10.81 12.02 -0.04
C THR A 295 -9.86 13.11 -0.50
N MET A 296 -9.34 13.01 -1.71
CA MET A 296 -8.44 14.00 -2.33
C MET A 296 -8.76 14.13 -3.82
N THR A 297 -8.49 15.30 -4.37
CA THR A 297 -8.38 15.42 -5.82
C THR A 297 -7.21 14.59 -6.34
N GLN A 298 -7.22 14.26 -7.61
CA GLN A 298 -6.10 13.52 -8.22
C GLN A 298 -4.77 14.31 -8.08
N THR A 299 -4.81 15.63 -8.18
CA THR A 299 -3.65 16.50 -8.00
C THR A 299 -3.12 16.46 -6.57
N ASP A 300 -4.01 16.58 -5.58
CA ASP A 300 -3.60 16.51 -4.16
C ASP A 300 -3.05 15.14 -3.80
N PHE A 301 -3.63 14.07 -4.36
CA PHE A 301 -3.13 12.71 -4.13
C PHE A 301 -1.74 12.52 -4.76
N LYS A 302 -1.49 13.14 -5.92
CA LYS A 302 -0.14 13.15 -6.50
C LYS A 302 0.87 13.84 -5.59
N VAL A 303 0.53 15.03 -5.07
CA VAL A 303 1.39 15.75 -4.11
C VAL A 303 1.64 14.93 -2.86
N PHE A 304 0.61 14.28 -2.33
CA PHE A 304 0.74 13.36 -1.19
C PHE A 304 1.72 12.21 -1.50
N MET A 305 1.58 11.55 -2.66
CA MET A 305 2.46 10.45 -3.09
C MET A 305 3.92 10.90 -3.22
N ASP A 306 4.17 12.04 -3.86
CA ASP A 306 5.52 12.61 -3.98
C ASP A 306 6.13 12.88 -2.58
N GLY A 307 5.32 13.42 -1.66
CA GLY A 307 5.71 13.61 -0.26
C GLY A 307 6.04 12.31 0.47
N GLN A 308 5.28 11.24 0.22
CA GLN A 308 5.56 9.92 0.80
C GLN A 308 6.87 9.32 0.27
N VAL A 309 7.14 9.43 -1.04
CA VAL A 309 8.42 8.99 -1.63
C VAL A 309 9.58 9.73 -0.97
N ALA A 310 9.52 11.06 -0.88
CA ALA A 310 10.56 11.88 -0.25
C ALA A 310 10.74 11.54 1.24
N LYS A 311 9.64 11.38 1.99
CA LYS A 311 9.66 10.99 3.41
C LYS A 311 10.42 9.69 3.62
N TRP A 312 10.06 8.64 2.89
CA TRP A 312 10.68 7.33 3.08
C TRP A 312 12.11 7.27 2.58
N ALA A 313 12.47 8.00 1.51
CA ALA A 313 13.86 8.16 1.09
C ALA A 313 14.72 8.76 2.22
N ASN A 314 14.23 9.79 2.91
CA ASN A 314 14.90 10.39 4.05
C ASN A 314 15.03 9.41 5.23
N VAL A 315 13.96 8.66 5.55
CA VAL A 315 13.98 7.67 6.63
C VAL A 315 15.00 6.56 6.34
N ILE A 316 14.97 6.00 5.13
CA ILE A 316 15.92 4.95 4.70
C ILE A 316 17.35 5.43 4.84
N LYS A 317 17.65 6.63 4.33
CA LYS A 317 18.99 7.23 4.39
C LYS A 317 19.43 7.54 5.83
N ALA A 318 18.59 8.21 6.62
CA ALA A 318 18.89 8.59 8.00
C ALA A 318 19.11 7.37 8.91
N ASN A 319 18.46 6.25 8.59
CA ASN A 319 18.49 5.03 9.39
C ASN A 319 19.44 3.97 8.84
N ASN A 320 20.21 4.29 7.79
CA ASN A 320 21.13 3.37 7.12
C ASN A 320 20.46 2.01 6.78
N ILE A 321 19.19 2.03 6.35
CA ILE A 321 18.48 0.81 5.99
C ILE A 321 19.10 0.28 4.69
N PRO A 322 19.62 -0.98 4.69
CA PRO A 322 20.31 -1.49 3.52
C PRO A 322 19.34 -1.65 2.33
N PRO A 323 19.78 -1.32 1.11
CA PRO A 323 18.98 -1.53 -0.08
C PRO A 323 18.74 -3.02 -0.31
N ILE A 324 17.63 -3.34 -0.97
CA ILE A 324 17.25 -4.69 -1.40
C ILE A 324 17.58 -4.84 -2.89
N ASN A 325 18.35 -5.89 -3.21
CA ASN A 325 18.77 -6.24 -4.57
C ASN A 325 17.81 -7.25 -5.21
#